data_e30e2579637b954d07cd00f48be4e267
#
_entry.id   e30e2579637b954d07cd00f48be4e267
#
_cell.length_a   1.000
_cell.length_b   1.000
_cell.length_c   1.000
_cell.angle_alpha   90.00
_cell.angle_beta   90.00
_cell.angle_gamma   90.00
#
_symmetry.space_group_name_H-M   'P 1'
#
loop_
_entity.id
_entity.type
_entity.pdbx_description
1 polymer ?
#
loop_
_entity_poly.entity_id
_entity_poly.type
_entity_poly.pdbx_seq_one_letter_code
_entity_poly.pdbx_strand_id
1 'polypeptide(L)'
;MKIALLSTSYLESFYKKELKELDLADIIDVYVYYTYEHVVDLYRQISEQYDGILAGGTAPMRIIQKAYPKHKPMRNIECGISNFYREITRVIFEYQDFTLQYGYFDFCDVMCPDNAKSLIEKMRQGKFEDWFEKNQEFINQVPPNEIWDSLEAKRNKHIELWKGGTVKYTLSRRSLIVPDLLKAGVNCRFVNCNQDDILKSSELLMHDITIQNLKKNRPAVIDIKPYPNTEENRQKIQKCLMSYSKKYLCDFLQEDQDNFIQVFTNHHSVEKLTCDFQTCTLKTYLEEKCDFRVSIGYGLGESL
;
A
#
# COMPACT_ATOMS: atom_id res chain seq x y z
N MET A 1 1.65 5.11 -16.09
CA MET A 1 1.58 4.58 -14.70
C MET A 1 2.80 5.07 -13.96
N LYS A 2 2.60 5.60 -12.74
CA LYS A 2 3.68 6.02 -11.84
C LYS A 2 3.46 5.42 -10.45
N ILE A 3 4.51 4.91 -9.84
CA ILE A 3 4.47 4.25 -8.53
C ILE A 3 5.48 4.93 -7.61
N ALA A 4 5.13 5.16 -6.35
CA ALA A 4 6.07 5.60 -5.33
C ALA A 4 6.47 4.41 -4.45
N LEU A 5 7.77 4.16 -4.30
CA LEU A 5 8.32 3.21 -3.33
C LEU A 5 8.73 3.95 -2.06
N LEU A 6 8.06 3.63 -0.95
CA LEU A 6 8.38 4.16 0.37
C LEU A 6 9.38 3.26 1.08
N SER A 7 10.57 3.78 1.33
CA SER A 7 11.68 3.04 1.93
C SER A 7 12.35 3.83 3.05
N THR A 8 13.21 3.18 3.83
CA THR A 8 14.08 3.84 4.80
C THR A 8 15.37 4.32 4.14
N SER A 9 16.04 5.29 4.75
CA SER A 9 17.36 5.78 4.27
C SER A 9 18.41 4.65 4.16
N TYR A 10 18.31 3.65 5.02
CA TYR A 10 19.23 2.49 5.00
C TYR A 10 19.11 1.66 3.70
N LEU A 11 17.91 1.60 3.11
CA LEU A 11 17.63 0.79 1.91
C LEU A 11 17.53 1.61 0.63
N GLU A 12 17.65 2.93 0.68
CA GLU A 12 17.48 3.81 -0.48
C GLU A 12 18.39 3.43 -1.65
N SER A 13 19.70 3.32 -1.39
CA SER A 13 20.69 2.98 -2.42
C SER A 13 20.48 1.58 -2.99
N PHE A 14 20.06 0.63 -2.14
CA PHE A 14 19.72 -0.72 -2.57
C PHE A 14 18.54 -0.69 -3.55
N TYR A 15 17.41 -0.09 -3.18
CA TYR A 15 16.26 -0.06 -4.08
C TYR A 15 16.53 0.70 -5.38
N LYS A 16 17.24 1.84 -5.33
CA LYS A 16 17.61 2.58 -6.55
C LYS A 16 18.46 1.74 -7.51
N LYS A 17 19.38 0.94 -6.98
CA LYS A 17 20.18 0.02 -7.77
C LYS A 17 19.33 -1.10 -8.38
N GLU A 18 18.56 -1.81 -7.55
CA GLU A 18 17.76 -2.96 -8.01
C GLU A 18 16.68 -2.53 -9.02
N LEU A 19 16.00 -1.39 -8.82
CA LEU A 19 15.02 -0.87 -9.76
C LEU A 19 15.65 -0.52 -11.12
N LYS A 20 16.90 -0.05 -11.14
CA LYS A 20 17.63 0.20 -12.38
C LYS A 20 17.97 -1.11 -13.11
N GLU A 21 18.40 -2.14 -12.37
CA GLU A 21 18.73 -3.45 -12.94
C GLU A 21 17.48 -4.20 -13.45
N LEU A 22 16.30 -3.87 -12.93
CA LEU A 22 14.99 -4.42 -13.31
C LEU A 22 14.28 -3.59 -14.39
N ASP A 23 14.87 -2.51 -14.91
CA ASP A 23 14.24 -1.56 -15.84
C ASP A 23 12.95 -0.93 -15.31
N LEU A 24 12.82 -0.78 -13.98
CA LEU A 24 11.67 -0.19 -13.30
C LEU A 24 11.91 1.26 -12.84
N ALA A 25 13.10 1.81 -13.00
CA ALA A 25 13.48 3.13 -12.49
C ALA A 25 12.72 4.29 -13.14
N ASP A 26 12.19 4.12 -14.34
CA ASP A 26 11.38 5.15 -15.03
C ASP A 26 9.91 5.16 -14.56
N ILE A 27 9.49 4.12 -13.86
CA ILE A 27 8.10 3.93 -13.41
C ILE A 27 7.99 4.09 -11.90
N ILE A 28 9.04 3.73 -11.14
CA ILE A 28 9.04 3.67 -9.67
C ILE A 28 10.03 4.69 -9.09
N ASP A 29 9.50 5.71 -8.41
CA ASP A 29 10.29 6.69 -7.68
C ASP A 29 10.48 6.28 -6.22
N VAL A 30 11.70 6.38 -5.69
CA VAL A 30 12.04 6.01 -4.30
C VAL A 30 11.95 7.21 -3.39
N TYR A 31 11.12 7.11 -2.35
CA TYR A 31 10.96 8.11 -1.30
C TYR A 31 11.43 7.57 0.05
N VAL A 32 12.14 8.39 0.80
CA VAL A 32 12.74 8.01 2.08
C VAL A 32 11.93 8.54 3.25
N TYR A 33 11.60 7.64 4.18
CA TYR A 33 11.06 8.02 5.48
C TYR A 33 12.03 7.64 6.62
N TYR A 34 11.95 8.36 7.73
CA TYR A 34 12.85 8.21 8.89
C TYR A 34 12.13 7.66 10.13
N THR A 35 10.83 7.86 10.22
CA THR A 35 9.97 7.35 11.30
C THR A 35 8.63 6.91 10.72
N TYR A 36 7.83 6.21 11.51
CA TYR A 36 6.49 5.82 11.06
C TYR A 36 5.50 6.99 11.00
N GLU A 37 5.70 8.06 11.80
CA GLU A 37 4.97 9.31 11.64
C GLU A 37 5.29 9.94 10.30
N HIS A 38 6.59 10.02 9.99
CA HIS A 38 7.05 10.62 8.73
C HIS A 38 6.49 9.87 7.51
N VAL A 39 6.34 8.53 7.57
CA VAL A 39 5.77 7.80 6.42
C VAL A 39 4.32 8.16 6.14
N VAL A 40 3.52 8.47 7.17
CA VAL A 40 2.13 8.92 7.04
C VAL A 40 2.07 10.31 6.40
N ASP A 41 2.90 11.23 6.88
CA ASP A 41 3.00 12.59 6.31
C ASP A 41 3.51 12.56 4.87
N LEU A 42 4.51 11.74 4.58
CA LEU A 42 5.06 11.56 3.24
C LEU A 42 4.00 11.03 2.28
N TYR A 43 3.26 10.00 2.67
CA TYR A 43 2.13 9.49 1.88
C TYR A 43 1.13 10.59 1.55
N ARG A 44 0.73 11.41 2.52
CA ARG A 44 -0.19 12.53 2.30
C ARG A 44 0.33 13.54 1.25
N GLN A 45 1.64 13.79 1.25
CA GLN A 45 2.26 14.77 0.34
C GLN A 45 2.34 14.26 -1.10
N ILE A 46 2.57 12.97 -1.30
CA ILE A 46 2.90 12.44 -2.63
C ILE A 46 1.78 11.62 -3.27
N SER A 47 0.83 11.09 -2.51
CA SER A 47 -0.12 10.08 -3.00
C SER A 47 -0.93 10.51 -4.24
N GLU A 48 -1.24 11.81 -4.37
CA GLU A 48 -1.99 12.32 -5.52
C GLU A 48 -1.18 12.35 -6.83
N GLN A 49 0.15 12.25 -6.75
CA GLN A 49 1.05 12.27 -7.90
C GLN A 49 1.30 10.87 -8.49
N TYR A 50 0.84 9.82 -7.78
CA TYR A 50 1.11 8.43 -8.11
C TYR A 50 -0.17 7.61 -8.25
N ASP A 51 -0.11 6.61 -9.12
CA ASP A 51 -1.21 5.67 -9.35
C ASP A 51 -1.27 4.61 -8.26
N GLY A 52 -0.13 4.28 -7.63
CA GLY A 52 -0.02 3.30 -6.57
C GLY A 52 1.21 3.48 -5.69
N ILE A 53 1.24 2.79 -4.56
CA ILE A 53 2.30 2.87 -3.56
C ILE A 53 2.88 1.47 -3.30
N LEU A 54 4.18 1.36 -3.43
CA LEU A 54 4.95 0.19 -3.01
C LEU A 54 5.62 0.49 -1.68
N ALA A 55 5.40 -0.30 -0.67
CA ALA A 55 6.02 -0.12 0.65
C ALA A 55 7.19 -1.10 0.83
N GLY A 56 8.33 -0.63 1.34
CA GLY A 56 9.52 -1.45 1.59
C GLY A 56 9.33 -2.49 2.71
N GLY A 57 8.11 -2.73 3.17
CA GLY A 57 7.74 -3.73 4.16
C GLY A 57 6.30 -3.60 4.64
N THR A 58 5.83 -4.57 5.41
CA THR A 58 4.44 -4.65 5.90
C THR A 58 4.08 -3.51 6.87
N ALA A 59 5.00 -3.12 7.76
CA ALA A 59 4.71 -2.13 8.79
C ALA A 59 4.32 -0.75 8.23
N PRO A 60 5.11 -0.11 7.34
CA PRO A 60 4.73 1.18 6.76
C PRO A 60 3.41 1.10 5.99
N MET A 61 3.17 0.02 5.24
CA MET A 61 1.92 -0.18 4.51
C MET A 61 0.71 -0.15 5.45
N ARG A 62 0.73 -0.96 6.51
CA ARG A 62 -0.39 -1.07 7.45
C ARG A 62 -0.64 0.21 8.25
N ILE A 63 0.42 0.94 8.59
CA ILE A 63 0.32 2.23 9.27
C ILE A 63 -0.38 3.25 8.36
N ILE A 64 -0.03 3.31 7.08
CA ILE A 64 -0.69 4.18 6.11
C ILE A 64 -2.16 3.76 5.92
N GLN A 65 -2.44 2.47 5.75
CA GLN A 65 -3.81 1.95 5.59
C GLN A 65 -4.71 2.29 6.79
N LYS A 66 -4.16 2.25 8.02
CA LYS A 66 -4.87 2.67 9.22
C LYS A 66 -5.16 4.18 9.24
N ALA A 67 -4.19 5.00 8.81
CA ALA A 67 -4.34 6.46 8.77
C ALA A 67 -5.27 6.91 7.63
N TYR A 68 -5.26 6.19 6.51
CA TYR A 68 -6.03 6.49 5.30
C TYR A 68 -6.85 5.28 4.86
N PRO A 69 -8.07 5.06 5.37
CA PRO A 69 -8.94 3.94 4.98
C PRO A 69 -9.25 3.92 3.47
N LYS A 70 -9.35 5.09 2.85
CA LYS A 70 -9.43 5.25 1.38
C LYS A 70 -8.05 5.63 0.83
N HIS A 71 -7.22 4.65 0.59
CA HIS A 71 -5.86 4.83 0.07
C HIS A 71 -5.76 4.41 -1.41
N LYS A 72 -4.69 4.86 -2.08
CA LYS A 72 -4.31 4.35 -3.41
C LYS A 72 -4.02 2.84 -3.35
N PRO A 73 -4.08 2.11 -4.47
CA PRO A 73 -3.58 0.73 -4.52
C PRO A 73 -2.20 0.66 -3.87
N MET A 74 -2.04 -0.30 -2.96
CA MET A 74 -0.82 -0.40 -2.17
C MET A 74 -0.43 -1.86 -1.93
N ARG A 75 0.85 -2.15 -2.13
CA ARG A 75 1.48 -3.43 -1.83
C ARG A 75 2.75 -3.22 -1.03
N ASN A 76 3.13 -4.20 -0.23
CA ASN A 76 4.46 -4.24 0.37
C ASN A 76 5.36 -5.17 -0.43
N ILE A 77 6.66 -4.90 -0.42
CA ILE A 77 7.66 -5.85 -0.92
C ILE A 77 7.79 -6.95 0.14
N GLU A 78 7.36 -8.13 -0.22
CA GLU A 78 7.46 -9.31 0.64
C GLU A 78 8.88 -9.87 0.57
N CYS A 79 9.43 -10.21 1.73
CA CYS A 79 10.73 -10.85 1.83
C CYS A 79 10.50 -12.33 2.17
N GLY A 80 10.67 -13.20 1.19
CA GLY A 80 10.43 -14.63 1.32
C GLY A 80 11.46 -15.36 2.19
N ILE A 81 11.18 -16.63 2.48
CA ILE A 81 12.05 -17.49 3.30
C ILE A 81 13.42 -17.71 2.67
N SER A 82 13.53 -17.68 1.34
CA SER A 82 14.79 -17.80 0.60
C SER A 82 15.82 -16.74 1.01
N ASN A 83 15.36 -15.53 1.33
CA ASN A 83 16.23 -14.45 1.78
C ASN A 83 16.80 -14.73 3.18
N PHE A 84 16.03 -15.37 4.05
CA PHE A 84 16.51 -15.83 5.34
C PHE A 84 17.62 -16.90 5.16
N TYR A 85 17.36 -17.92 4.36
CA TYR A 85 18.38 -18.96 4.07
C TYR A 85 19.64 -18.36 3.46
N ARG A 86 19.51 -17.38 2.57
CA ARG A 86 20.66 -16.67 1.99
C ARG A 86 21.51 -15.99 3.06
N GLU A 87 20.91 -15.28 4.00
CA GLU A 87 21.66 -14.61 5.06
C GLU A 87 22.28 -15.62 6.07
N ILE A 88 21.58 -16.69 6.40
CA ILE A 88 22.14 -17.77 7.22
C ILE A 88 23.33 -18.42 6.52
N THR A 89 23.23 -18.71 5.23
CA THR A 89 24.32 -19.30 4.45
C THR A 89 25.56 -18.38 4.46
N ARG A 90 25.38 -17.08 4.28
CA ARG A 90 26.47 -16.10 4.38
C ARG A 90 27.14 -16.13 5.75
N VAL A 91 26.35 -16.16 6.83
CA VAL A 91 26.89 -16.24 8.20
C VAL A 91 27.68 -17.54 8.41
N ILE A 92 27.19 -18.67 7.87
CA ILE A 92 27.92 -19.97 7.94
C ILE A 92 29.29 -19.86 7.29
N PHE A 93 29.41 -19.23 6.13
CA PHE A 93 30.69 -19.11 5.42
C PHE A 93 31.66 -18.12 6.07
N GLU A 94 31.16 -17.16 6.83
CA GLU A 94 32.00 -16.14 7.49
C GLU A 94 32.55 -16.59 8.86
N TYR A 95 31.85 -17.49 9.53
CA TYR A 95 32.25 -17.97 10.85
C TYR A 95 32.64 -19.45 10.79
N GLN A 96 33.94 -19.76 11.04
CA GLN A 96 34.43 -21.15 11.08
C GLN A 96 33.71 -22.00 12.11
N ASP A 97 33.36 -21.40 13.26
CA ASP A 97 32.63 -22.05 14.37
C ASP A 97 31.16 -21.63 14.38
N PHE A 98 30.51 -21.65 13.23
CA PHE A 98 29.12 -21.27 13.14
C PHE A 98 28.23 -22.18 13.98
N THR A 99 27.50 -21.56 14.90
CA THR A 99 26.41 -22.20 15.62
C THR A 99 25.21 -21.27 15.62
N LEU A 100 24.10 -21.71 15.06
CA LEU A 100 22.85 -20.93 14.96
C LEU A 100 22.38 -20.45 16.34
N GLN A 101 22.67 -21.20 17.40
CA GLN A 101 22.30 -20.87 18.79
C GLN A 101 22.89 -19.55 19.31
N TYR A 102 23.95 -19.02 18.70
CA TYR A 102 24.55 -17.74 19.07
C TYR A 102 24.00 -16.58 18.22
N GLY A 103 22.91 -16.79 17.51
CA GLY A 103 22.20 -15.77 16.77
C GLY A 103 21.01 -15.20 17.55
N TYR A 104 20.62 -13.96 17.21
CA TYR A 104 19.35 -13.39 17.60
C TYR A 104 18.62 -12.89 16.35
N PHE A 105 17.31 -13.19 16.24
CA PHE A 105 16.46 -12.95 15.06
C PHE A 105 15.21 -12.19 15.51
N ASP A 106 15.16 -10.87 15.32
CA ASP A 106 14.09 -10.01 15.83
C ASP A 106 12.69 -10.29 15.26
N PHE A 107 12.63 -10.96 14.12
CA PHE A 107 11.37 -11.37 13.47
C PHE A 107 10.83 -12.69 14.01
N CYS A 108 11.60 -13.40 14.84
CA CYS A 108 11.17 -14.63 15.49
C CYS A 108 10.66 -14.44 16.92
N ASP A 109 10.88 -13.28 17.53
CA ASP A 109 10.64 -13.01 18.96
C ASP A 109 9.22 -13.31 19.43
N VAL A 110 8.24 -13.03 18.57
CA VAL A 110 6.83 -13.11 18.96
C VAL A 110 6.38 -14.57 19.17
N MET A 111 6.90 -15.49 18.35
CA MET A 111 6.52 -16.91 18.38
C MET A 111 7.58 -17.83 18.97
N CYS A 112 8.76 -17.33 19.24
CA CYS A 112 9.90 -18.09 19.76
C CYS A 112 10.60 -17.32 20.89
N PRO A 113 10.12 -17.38 22.13
CA PRO A 113 10.77 -16.71 23.27
C PRO A 113 12.24 -17.10 23.41
N ASP A 114 12.58 -18.38 23.18
CA ASP A 114 13.95 -18.91 23.17
C ASP A 114 14.68 -18.72 21.84
N ASN A 115 14.10 -17.91 20.96
CA ASN A 115 14.62 -17.44 19.67
C ASN A 115 15.43 -18.51 18.88
N ALA A 116 16.75 -18.52 19.02
CA ALA A 116 17.61 -19.42 18.26
C ALA A 116 17.35 -20.92 18.51
N LYS A 117 17.06 -21.33 19.75
CA LYS A 117 16.81 -22.77 20.09
C LYS A 117 15.54 -23.26 19.39
N SER A 118 14.46 -22.49 19.48
CA SER A 118 13.18 -22.84 18.84
C SER A 118 13.33 -22.89 17.32
N LEU A 119 14.11 -21.99 16.73
CA LEU A 119 14.41 -21.97 15.30
C LEU A 119 15.15 -23.23 14.86
N ILE A 120 16.22 -23.60 15.58
CA ILE A 120 17.02 -24.82 15.31
C ILE A 120 16.13 -26.06 15.35
N GLU A 121 15.26 -26.16 16.37
CA GLU A 121 14.36 -27.31 16.51
C GLU A 121 13.38 -27.39 15.34
N LYS A 122 12.81 -26.27 14.89
CA LYS A 122 11.95 -26.24 13.70
C LYS A 122 12.69 -26.65 12.43
N MET A 123 13.94 -26.19 12.25
CA MET A 123 14.77 -26.60 11.11
C MET A 123 15.08 -28.08 11.14
N ARG A 124 15.45 -28.66 12.31
CA ARG A 124 15.72 -30.09 12.47
C ARG A 124 14.50 -30.96 12.17
N GLN A 125 13.31 -30.48 12.50
CA GLN A 125 12.05 -31.18 12.24
C GLN A 125 11.55 -31.03 10.79
N GLY A 126 12.21 -30.25 9.94
CA GLY A 126 11.71 -29.90 8.61
C GLY A 126 10.42 -29.08 8.62
N LYS A 127 10.14 -28.36 9.72
CA LYS A 127 8.91 -27.56 9.92
C LYS A 127 9.17 -26.06 9.87
N PHE A 128 10.34 -25.65 9.44
CA PHE A 128 10.73 -24.23 9.49
C PHE A 128 9.91 -23.41 8.48
N GLU A 129 9.64 -23.93 7.30
CA GLU A 129 8.88 -23.24 6.26
C GLU A 129 7.45 -22.98 6.68
N ASP A 130 6.74 -24.03 7.12
CA ASP A 130 5.36 -23.90 7.64
C ASP A 130 5.29 -22.93 8.86
N TRP A 131 6.30 -22.99 9.70
CA TRP A 131 6.37 -22.10 10.86
C TRP A 131 6.64 -20.65 10.42
N PHE A 132 7.51 -20.43 9.44
CA PHE A 132 7.83 -19.11 8.90
C PHE A 132 6.59 -18.44 8.28
N GLU A 133 5.80 -19.18 7.49
CA GLU A 133 4.56 -18.71 6.89
C GLU A 133 3.55 -18.32 7.97
N LYS A 134 3.30 -19.18 8.96
CA LYS A 134 2.42 -18.88 10.09
C LYS A 134 2.87 -17.66 10.88
N ASN A 135 4.18 -17.47 11.06
CA ASN A 135 4.73 -16.30 11.72
C ASN A 135 4.49 -15.02 10.91
N GLN A 136 4.56 -15.07 9.57
CA GLN A 136 4.20 -13.94 8.71
C GLN A 136 2.71 -13.61 8.82
N GLU A 137 1.84 -14.59 8.79
CA GLU A 137 0.40 -14.40 8.99
C GLU A 137 0.10 -13.75 10.34
N PHE A 138 0.75 -14.21 11.41
CA PHE A 138 0.61 -13.64 12.75
C PHE A 138 1.07 -12.16 12.79
N ILE A 139 2.26 -11.86 12.24
CA ILE A 139 2.79 -10.48 12.17
C ILE A 139 1.80 -9.57 11.41
N ASN A 140 1.15 -10.09 10.37
CA ASN A 140 0.14 -9.37 9.63
C ASN A 140 -1.13 -9.06 10.45
N GLN A 141 -1.37 -9.75 11.56
CA GLN A 141 -2.50 -9.50 12.47
C GLN A 141 -2.16 -8.56 13.64
N VAL A 142 -0.87 -8.36 13.95
CA VAL A 142 -0.45 -7.45 15.04
C VAL A 142 -0.92 -6.03 14.78
N PRO A 143 -1.56 -5.32 15.73
CA PRO A 143 -1.99 -3.95 15.56
C PRO A 143 -0.83 -3.00 15.16
N PRO A 144 -1.03 -2.04 14.25
CA PRO A 144 0.05 -1.15 13.80
C PRO A 144 0.75 -0.37 14.90
N ASN A 145 0.05 0.03 15.96
CA ASN A 145 0.64 0.70 17.13
C ASN A 145 1.63 -0.21 17.89
N GLU A 146 1.32 -1.49 18.04
CA GLU A 146 2.23 -2.46 18.69
C GLU A 146 3.49 -2.72 17.86
N ILE A 147 3.38 -2.71 16.53
CA ILE A 147 4.54 -2.77 15.63
C ILE A 147 5.48 -1.59 15.88
N TRP A 148 4.89 -0.43 16.08
CA TRP A 148 5.61 0.82 16.33
C TRP A 148 6.33 0.82 17.69
N ASP A 149 5.57 0.56 18.76
CA ASP A 149 6.08 0.55 20.13
C ASP A 149 7.19 -0.50 20.32
N SER A 150 7.22 -1.54 19.47
CA SER A 150 8.22 -2.60 19.54
C SER A 150 9.61 -2.23 18.97
N LEU A 151 9.78 -1.13 18.22
CA LEU A 151 11.05 -0.82 17.56
C LEU A 151 12.17 -0.53 18.56
N GLU A 152 11.91 0.32 19.56
CA GLU A 152 12.89 0.67 20.56
C GLU A 152 13.25 -0.52 21.45
N ALA A 153 12.25 -1.29 21.89
CA ALA A 153 12.47 -2.50 22.67
C ALA A 153 13.34 -3.51 21.92
N LYS A 154 13.09 -3.70 20.61
CA LYS A 154 13.90 -4.60 19.78
C LYS A 154 15.32 -4.09 19.59
N ARG A 155 15.50 -2.80 19.30
CA ARG A 155 16.84 -2.17 19.22
C ARG A 155 17.63 -2.41 20.49
N ASN A 156 17.03 -2.13 21.65
CA ASN A 156 17.67 -2.28 22.96
C ASN A 156 18.03 -3.76 23.24
N LYS A 157 17.14 -4.69 22.88
CA LYS A 157 17.41 -6.13 23.04
C LYS A 157 18.60 -6.60 22.20
N HIS A 158 18.73 -6.18 20.94
CA HIS A 158 19.92 -6.47 20.14
C HIS A 158 21.21 -5.99 20.82
N ILE A 159 21.20 -4.74 21.31
CA ILE A 159 22.38 -4.13 21.95
C ILE A 159 22.72 -4.83 23.26
N GLU A 160 21.72 -5.17 24.07
CA GLU A 160 21.91 -5.89 25.35
C GLU A 160 22.52 -7.27 25.14
N LEU A 161 21.95 -8.08 24.26
CA LEU A 161 22.44 -9.43 23.96
C LEU A 161 23.87 -9.41 23.39
N TRP A 162 24.17 -8.43 22.54
CA TRP A 162 25.50 -8.23 21.99
C TRP A 162 26.51 -7.84 23.05
N LYS A 163 26.22 -6.82 23.87
CA LYS A 163 27.11 -6.36 24.95
C LYS A 163 27.31 -7.41 26.03
N GLY A 164 26.29 -8.22 26.31
CA GLY A 164 26.35 -9.34 27.23
C GLY A 164 27.14 -10.56 26.72
N GLY A 165 27.62 -10.52 25.47
CA GLY A 165 28.34 -11.64 24.85
C GLY A 165 27.50 -12.88 24.61
N THR A 166 26.17 -12.77 24.72
CA THR A 166 25.23 -13.88 24.54
C THR A 166 25.09 -14.29 23.06
N VAL A 167 25.27 -13.32 22.16
CA VAL A 167 25.14 -13.54 20.69
C VAL A 167 26.43 -13.13 20.00
N LYS A 168 26.75 -13.81 18.90
CA LYS A 168 27.88 -13.50 18.01
C LYS A 168 27.44 -12.72 16.75
N TYR A 169 26.16 -12.77 16.43
CA TYR A 169 25.55 -12.06 15.32
C TYR A 169 24.05 -11.88 15.55
N THR A 170 23.47 -10.94 14.86
CA THR A 170 22.00 -10.72 14.87
C THR A 170 21.47 -10.53 13.45
N LEU A 171 20.25 -10.98 13.20
CA LEU A 171 19.53 -10.73 11.96
C LEU A 171 18.28 -9.88 12.25
N SER A 172 18.06 -8.84 11.45
CA SER A 172 16.90 -7.97 11.58
C SER A 172 16.16 -7.82 10.25
N ARG A 173 14.85 -7.71 10.31
CA ARG A 173 13.98 -7.27 9.20
C ARG A 173 13.45 -5.85 9.41
N ARG A 174 14.02 -5.10 10.34
CA ARG A 174 13.61 -3.74 10.71
C ARG A 174 14.67 -2.73 10.31
N SER A 175 14.59 -2.28 9.06
CA SER A 175 15.58 -1.35 8.47
C SER A 175 15.74 -0.04 9.23
N LEU A 176 14.71 0.41 9.97
CA LEU A 176 14.80 1.64 10.79
C LEU A 176 15.80 1.54 11.94
N ILE A 177 16.00 0.36 12.54
CA ILE A 177 16.91 0.21 13.68
C ILE A 177 18.33 -0.20 13.30
N VAL A 178 18.54 -0.73 12.08
CA VAL A 178 19.85 -1.25 11.66
C VAL A 178 20.96 -0.20 11.74
N PRO A 179 20.78 1.05 11.31
CA PRO A 179 21.82 2.08 11.44
C PRO A 179 22.28 2.29 12.88
N ASP A 180 21.35 2.27 13.84
CA ASP A 180 21.67 2.45 15.26
C ASP A 180 22.40 1.22 15.84
N LEU A 181 22.01 0.01 15.39
CA LEU A 181 22.70 -1.22 15.79
C LEU A 181 24.16 -1.23 15.31
N LEU A 182 24.40 -0.84 14.06
CA LEU A 182 25.74 -0.76 13.49
C LEU A 182 26.59 0.31 14.20
N LYS A 183 26.02 1.48 14.52
CA LYS A 183 26.69 2.51 15.32
C LYS A 183 27.04 2.03 16.73
N ALA A 184 26.19 1.18 17.34
CA ALA A 184 26.46 0.57 18.63
C ALA A 184 27.48 -0.59 18.58
N GLY A 185 28.03 -0.90 17.42
CA GLY A 185 29.00 -1.97 17.20
C GLY A 185 28.39 -3.37 17.17
N VAL A 186 27.06 -3.49 17.06
CA VAL A 186 26.37 -4.78 16.96
C VAL A 186 26.65 -5.40 15.59
N ASN A 187 27.08 -6.65 15.56
CA ASN A 187 27.21 -7.42 14.32
C ASN A 187 25.80 -7.79 13.82
N CYS A 188 25.12 -6.83 13.23
CA CYS A 188 23.75 -6.97 12.72
C CYS A 188 23.72 -7.04 11.20
N ARG A 189 22.98 -8.00 10.66
CA ARG A 189 22.67 -8.09 9.24
C ARG A 189 21.18 -7.85 9.00
N PHE A 190 20.89 -7.12 7.96
CA PHE A 190 19.52 -6.94 7.50
C PHE A 190 19.15 -8.07 6.52
N VAL A 191 18.02 -8.74 6.79
CA VAL A 191 17.46 -9.72 5.86
C VAL A 191 16.68 -8.97 4.80
N ASN A 192 17.34 -8.72 3.67
CA ASN A 192 16.79 -7.93 2.56
C ASN A 192 16.01 -8.82 1.59
N CYS A 193 15.06 -8.22 0.87
CA CYS A 193 14.41 -8.85 -0.29
C CYS A 193 15.42 -9.04 -1.43
N ASN A 194 15.04 -9.84 -2.42
CA ASN A 194 15.79 -10.02 -3.66
C ASN A 194 15.06 -9.35 -4.85
N GLN A 195 15.63 -9.45 -6.04
CA GLN A 195 15.05 -8.89 -7.28
C GLN A 195 13.69 -9.51 -7.61
N ASP A 196 13.55 -10.82 -7.43
CA ASP A 196 12.28 -11.52 -7.70
C ASP A 196 11.16 -11.03 -6.77
N ASP A 197 11.46 -10.76 -5.49
CA ASP A 197 10.50 -10.21 -4.53
C ASP A 197 10.05 -8.81 -4.95
N ILE A 198 10.98 -7.97 -5.43
CA ILE A 198 10.69 -6.61 -5.91
C ILE A 198 9.84 -6.67 -7.16
N LEU A 199 10.25 -7.47 -8.14
CA LEU A 199 9.55 -7.64 -9.42
C LEU A 199 8.12 -8.12 -9.20
N LYS A 200 7.95 -9.23 -8.47
CA LYS A 200 6.64 -9.81 -8.16
C LYS A 200 5.70 -8.81 -7.45
N SER A 201 6.22 -8.09 -6.45
CA SER A 201 5.40 -7.11 -5.72
C SER A 201 5.01 -5.93 -6.61
N SER A 202 5.91 -5.50 -7.50
CA SER A 202 5.65 -4.44 -8.47
C SER A 202 4.61 -4.84 -9.50
N GLU A 203 4.71 -6.04 -10.07
CA GLU A 203 3.73 -6.59 -11.03
C GLU A 203 2.35 -6.72 -10.43
N LEU A 204 2.24 -7.24 -9.19
CA LEU A 204 0.98 -7.34 -8.48
C LEU A 204 0.36 -5.96 -8.22
N LEU A 205 1.16 -4.95 -7.87
CA LEU A 205 0.67 -3.59 -7.70
C LEU A 205 0.17 -2.99 -9.03
N MET A 206 0.93 -3.18 -10.12
CA MET A 206 0.53 -2.70 -11.46
C MET A 206 -0.79 -3.34 -11.90
N HIS A 207 -0.98 -4.62 -11.60
CA HIS A 207 -2.23 -5.32 -11.84
C HIS A 207 -3.39 -4.72 -11.03
N ASP A 208 -3.21 -4.45 -9.72
CA ASP A 208 -4.22 -3.82 -8.87
C ASP A 208 -4.61 -2.43 -9.38
N ILE A 209 -3.62 -1.62 -9.81
CA ILE A 209 -3.85 -0.29 -10.40
C ILE A 209 -4.68 -0.42 -11.69
N THR A 210 -4.33 -1.38 -12.54
CA THR A 210 -5.04 -1.63 -13.80
C THR A 210 -6.50 -2.02 -13.53
N ILE A 211 -6.74 -2.95 -12.61
CA ILE A 211 -8.10 -3.35 -12.21
C ILE A 211 -8.89 -2.14 -11.67
N GLN A 212 -8.26 -1.32 -10.82
CA GLN A 212 -8.93 -0.15 -10.26
C GLN A 212 -9.30 0.87 -11.36
N ASN A 213 -8.41 1.09 -12.33
CA ASN A 213 -8.67 1.97 -13.47
C ASN A 213 -9.78 1.44 -14.38
N LEU A 214 -9.80 0.13 -14.65
CA LEU A 214 -10.88 -0.51 -15.39
C LEU A 214 -12.23 -0.36 -14.67
N LYS A 215 -12.26 -0.53 -13.36
CA LYS A 215 -13.46 -0.31 -12.55
C LYS A 215 -13.94 1.14 -12.61
N LYS A 216 -13.03 2.12 -12.54
CA LYS A 216 -13.36 3.55 -12.64
C LYS A 216 -13.94 3.94 -14.00
N ASN A 217 -13.49 3.30 -15.06
CA ASN A 217 -13.90 3.57 -16.45
C ASN A 217 -15.14 2.76 -16.88
N ARG A 218 -15.78 2.00 -15.97
CA ARG A 218 -17.05 1.32 -16.30
C ARG A 218 -18.08 2.34 -16.79
N PRO A 219 -18.83 2.04 -17.86
CA PRO A 219 -19.88 2.93 -18.36
C PRO A 219 -20.96 3.11 -17.28
N ALA A 220 -21.48 4.31 -17.19
CA ALA A 220 -22.60 4.66 -16.34
C ALA A 220 -23.57 5.57 -17.08
N VAL A 221 -24.82 5.48 -16.70
CA VAL A 221 -25.89 6.32 -17.24
C VAL A 221 -26.61 7.02 -16.10
N ILE A 222 -26.96 8.28 -16.30
CA ILE A 222 -27.74 9.08 -15.37
C ILE A 222 -29.00 9.56 -16.09
N ASP A 223 -30.16 9.17 -15.60
CA ASP A 223 -31.45 9.64 -16.12
C ASP A 223 -31.98 10.75 -15.22
N ILE A 224 -32.28 11.91 -15.82
CA ILE A 224 -32.72 13.13 -15.12
C ILE A 224 -34.08 13.55 -15.62
N LYS A 225 -35.09 13.56 -14.75
CA LYS A 225 -36.47 13.93 -15.07
C LYS A 225 -36.85 15.19 -14.30
N PRO A 226 -37.22 16.29 -15.00
CA PRO A 226 -37.74 17.52 -14.37
C PRO A 226 -39.20 17.36 -13.93
N TYR A 227 -39.63 18.17 -12.97
CA TYR A 227 -41.00 18.32 -12.54
C TYR A 227 -41.40 19.80 -12.48
N PRO A 228 -42.31 20.30 -13.35
CA PRO A 228 -43.01 19.58 -14.43
C PRO A 228 -42.10 19.18 -15.58
N ASN A 229 -42.42 18.07 -16.27
CA ASN A 229 -41.61 17.58 -17.39
C ASN A 229 -42.08 18.29 -18.68
N THR A 230 -41.44 19.42 -18.97
CA THR A 230 -41.66 20.19 -20.18
C THR A 230 -40.38 20.26 -21.01
N GLU A 231 -40.49 20.47 -22.30
CA GLU A 231 -39.34 20.67 -23.18
C GLU A 231 -38.44 21.82 -22.69
N GLU A 232 -39.03 22.94 -22.27
CA GLU A 232 -38.32 24.10 -21.74
C GLU A 232 -37.47 23.73 -20.51
N ASN A 233 -38.03 22.94 -19.58
CA ASN A 233 -37.33 22.51 -18.40
C ASN A 233 -36.19 21.52 -18.71
N ARG A 234 -36.34 20.63 -19.69
CA ARG A 234 -35.28 19.76 -20.17
C ARG A 234 -34.13 20.56 -20.80
N GLN A 235 -34.44 21.57 -21.64
CA GLN A 235 -33.42 22.44 -22.20
C GLN A 235 -32.66 23.25 -21.14
N LYS A 236 -33.32 23.70 -20.08
CA LYS A 236 -32.65 24.32 -18.91
C LYS A 236 -31.66 23.37 -18.23
N ILE A 237 -32.08 22.12 -17.98
CA ILE A 237 -31.20 21.08 -17.41
C ILE A 237 -29.97 20.88 -18.31
N GLN A 238 -30.14 20.74 -19.63
CA GLN A 238 -29.00 20.54 -20.56
C GLN A 238 -27.96 21.67 -20.45
N LYS A 239 -28.40 22.93 -20.39
CA LYS A 239 -27.50 24.07 -20.19
C LYS A 239 -26.79 24.04 -18.86
N CYS A 240 -27.50 23.66 -17.79
CA CYS A 240 -26.93 23.53 -16.47
C CYS A 240 -25.91 22.37 -16.40
N LEU A 241 -26.18 21.23 -17.06
CA LEU A 241 -25.26 20.10 -17.16
C LEU A 241 -23.96 20.47 -17.87
N MET A 242 -24.01 21.24 -18.95
CA MET A 242 -22.79 21.74 -19.63
C MET A 242 -21.93 22.61 -18.71
N SER A 243 -22.57 23.44 -17.89
CA SER A 243 -21.87 24.29 -16.93
C SER A 243 -21.30 23.48 -15.75
N TYR A 244 -22.06 22.47 -15.33
CA TYR A 244 -21.65 21.56 -14.25
C TYR A 244 -20.45 20.70 -14.65
N SER A 245 -20.48 20.09 -15.85
CA SER A 245 -19.40 19.25 -16.35
C SER A 245 -18.07 20.01 -16.42
N LYS A 246 -18.09 21.25 -16.89
CA LYS A 246 -16.90 22.13 -16.93
C LYS A 246 -16.38 22.46 -15.54
N LYS A 247 -17.29 22.76 -14.60
CA LYS A 247 -16.90 23.14 -13.22
C LYS A 247 -16.30 21.98 -12.42
N TYR A 248 -16.85 20.78 -12.59
CA TYR A 248 -16.49 19.60 -11.78
C TYR A 248 -15.62 18.58 -12.53
N LEU A 249 -15.18 18.92 -13.77
CA LEU A 249 -14.33 18.08 -14.62
C LEU A 249 -14.92 16.66 -14.80
N CYS A 250 -16.22 16.59 -15.09
CA CYS A 250 -16.92 15.35 -15.41
C CYS A 250 -17.19 15.26 -16.91
N ASP A 251 -16.86 14.12 -17.51
CA ASP A 251 -17.17 13.86 -18.92
C ASP A 251 -18.62 13.40 -19.04
N PHE A 252 -19.46 14.25 -19.64
CA PHE A 252 -20.88 14.00 -19.90
C PHE A 252 -21.17 14.04 -21.39
N LEU A 253 -21.72 12.97 -21.92
CA LEU A 253 -22.46 12.99 -23.20
C LEU A 253 -23.94 12.93 -22.84
N GLN A 254 -24.73 13.93 -23.29
CA GLN A 254 -26.14 14.04 -22.93
C GLN A 254 -27.02 13.90 -24.16
N GLU A 255 -28.13 13.19 -23.98
CA GLU A 255 -29.19 13.04 -24.96
C GLU A 255 -30.54 13.42 -24.37
N ASP A 256 -31.36 14.16 -25.10
CA ASP A 256 -32.76 14.46 -24.73
C ASP A 256 -33.64 13.29 -25.20
N GLN A 257 -34.25 12.63 -24.28
CA GLN A 257 -35.31 11.65 -24.51
C GLN A 257 -36.65 12.32 -24.25
N ASP A 258 -37.75 11.86 -24.85
CA ASP A 258 -39.06 12.49 -24.71
C ASP A 258 -39.51 12.76 -23.27
N ASN A 259 -39.05 11.97 -22.32
CA ASN A 259 -39.49 12.03 -20.93
C ASN A 259 -38.39 12.36 -19.91
N PHE A 260 -37.13 12.35 -20.30
CA PHE A 260 -35.98 12.58 -19.41
C PHE A 260 -34.73 12.94 -20.21
N ILE A 261 -33.73 13.49 -19.56
CA ILE A 261 -32.39 13.66 -20.12
C ILE A 261 -31.53 12.50 -19.68
N GLN A 262 -30.94 11.83 -20.65
CA GLN A 262 -29.98 10.77 -20.43
C GLN A 262 -28.54 11.28 -20.51
N VAL A 263 -27.74 11.01 -19.52
CA VAL A 263 -26.33 11.40 -19.45
C VAL A 263 -25.46 10.16 -19.41
N PHE A 264 -24.66 9.96 -20.44
CA PHE A 264 -23.65 8.90 -20.47
C PHE A 264 -22.35 9.40 -19.84
N THR A 265 -21.80 8.63 -18.94
CA THR A 265 -20.59 8.95 -18.18
C THR A 265 -19.90 7.67 -17.74
N ASN A 266 -19.01 7.76 -16.75
CA ASN A 266 -18.35 6.60 -16.13
C ASN A 266 -18.68 6.47 -14.64
N HIS A 267 -18.41 5.29 -14.10
CA HIS A 267 -18.67 4.97 -12.68
C HIS A 267 -18.03 5.96 -11.71
N HIS A 268 -16.78 6.37 -11.97
CA HIS A 268 -16.07 7.33 -11.15
C HIS A 268 -16.75 8.72 -11.11
N SER A 269 -17.28 9.17 -12.23
CA SER A 269 -18.08 10.40 -12.26
C SER A 269 -19.32 10.28 -11.38
N VAL A 270 -20.01 9.13 -11.42
CA VAL A 270 -21.19 8.89 -10.58
C VAL A 270 -20.79 8.87 -9.08
N GLU A 271 -19.71 8.19 -8.70
CA GLU A 271 -19.20 8.21 -7.32
C GLU A 271 -18.92 9.63 -6.82
N LYS A 272 -18.26 10.46 -7.63
CA LYS A 272 -18.02 11.88 -7.29
C LYS A 272 -19.31 12.67 -7.11
N LEU A 273 -20.27 12.51 -8.03
CA LEU A 273 -21.54 13.23 -8.03
C LEU A 273 -22.43 12.84 -6.85
N THR A 274 -22.25 11.64 -6.32
CA THR A 274 -23.09 11.08 -5.27
C THR A 274 -22.35 11.01 -3.93
N CYS A 275 -21.16 11.53 -3.82
CA CYS A 275 -20.32 11.37 -2.62
C CYS A 275 -20.31 9.90 -2.15
N ASP A 276 -19.90 8.97 -3.02
CA ASP A 276 -19.95 7.52 -2.80
C ASP A 276 -21.37 7.01 -2.49
N PHE A 277 -22.36 7.44 -3.28
CA PHE A 277 -23.78 7.08 -3.16
C PHE A 277 -24.49 7.51 -1.87
N GLN A 278 -23.91 8.45 -1.12
CA GLN A 278 -24.53 8.97 0.11
C GLN A 278 -25.42 10.19 -0.13
N THR A 279 -25.02 11.08 -1.05
CA THR A 279 -25.75 12.31 -1.38
C THR A 279 -25.63 12.57 -2.88
N CYS A 280 -26.57 13.31 -3.46
CA CYS A 280 -26.52 13.67 -4.89
C CYS A 280 -26.24 15.15 -5.07
N THR A 281 -24.98 15.53 -5.24
CA THR A 281 -24.57 16.93 -5.47
C THR A 281 -25.11 17.50 -6.78
N LEU A 282 -25.24 16.65 -7.82
CA LEU A 282 -25.84 17.03 -9.10
C LEU A 282 -27.31 17.42 -8.93
N LYS A 283 -28.09 16.65 -8.14
CA LYS A 283 -29.49 16.97 -7.88
C LYS A 283 -29.63 18.34 -7.22
N THR A 284 -28.90 18.56 -6.14
CA THR A 284 -28.91 19.83 -5.39
C THR A 284 -28.56 21.01 -6.33
N TYR A 285 -27.51 20.87 -7.13
CA TYR A 285 -27.10 21.89 -8.06
C TYR A 285 -28.18 22.20 -9.13
N LEU A 286 -28.82 21.17 -9.70
CA LEU A 286 -29.85 21.36 -10.71
C LEU A 286 -31.10 22.01 -10.12
N GLU A 287 -31.57 21.59 -8.95
CA GLU A 287 -32.73 22.17 -8.28
C GLU A 287 -32.50 23.64 -7.91
N GLU A 288 -31.29 24.01 -7.44
CA GLU A 288 -30.91 25.39 -7.14
C GLU A 288 -30.81 26.28 -8.39
N LYS A 289 -30.32 25.76 -9.51
CA LYS A 289 -30.12 26.55 -10.76
C LYS A 289 -31.33 26.64 -11.63
N CYS A 290 -32.17 25.64 -11.61
CA CYS A 290 -33.32 25.55 -12.50
C CYS A 290 -34.64 26.02 -11.84
N ASP A 291 -34.69 26.12 -10.53
CA ASP A 291 -35.87 26.50 -9.72
C ASP A 291 -37.08 25.57 -9.92
N PHE A 292 -36.78 24.25 -10.11
CA PHE A 292 -37.78 23.19 -10.14
C PHE A 292 -37.17 21.88 -9.64
N ARG A 293 -38.03 20.93 -9.25
CA ARG A 293 -37.58 19.63 -8.73
C ARG A 293 -37.14 18.72 -9.87
N VAL A 294 -36.11 17.89 -9.56
CA VAL A 294 -35.65 16.83 -10.47
C VAL A 294 -35.62 15.47 -9.78
N SER A 295 -35.91 14.41 -10.54
CA SER A 295 -35.64 13.03 -10.15
C SER A 295 -34.41 12.53 -10.90
N ILE A 296 -33.51 11.86 -10.21
CA ILE A 296 -32.27 11.32 -10.82
C ILE A 296 -32.18 9.82 -10.51
N GLY A 297 -31.98 9.05 -11.57
CA GLY A 297 -31.68 7.62 -11.51
C GLY A 297 -30.28 7.35 -12.04
N TYR A 298 -29.60 6.34 -11.48
CA TYR A 298 -28.27 5.91 -11.89
C TYR A 298 -28.29 4.46 -12.36
N GLY A 299 -27.76 4.21 -13.55
CA GLY A 299 -27.45 2.89 -14.06
C GLY A 299 -25.95 2.68 -14.12
N LEU A 300 -25.45 1.62 -13.49
CA LEU A 300 -24.03 1.25 -13.53
C LEU A 300 -23.88 0.02 -14.41
N GLY A 301 -23.05 0.15 -15.47
CA GLY A 301 -22.72 -0.97 -16.34
C GLY A 301 -21.72 -1.91 -15.69
N GLU A 302 -21.81 -3.20 -16.01
CA GLU A 302 -20.75 -4.15 -15.69
C GLU A 302 -19.64 -4.01 -16.74
N SER A 303 -18.37 -4.31 -16.34
CA SER A 303 -17.29 -4.42 -17.32
C SER A 303 -17.54 -5.63 -18.20
N LEU A 304 -17.36 -5.46 -19.51
CA LEU A 304 -17.26 -6.59 -20.46
C LEU A 304 -16.12 -7.52 -20.08
#